data_ef313301b3b04d71d8e8c33c7b9b5e99
#
_entry.id   ef313301b3b04d71d8e8c33c7b9b5e99
#
_cell.length_a   1.000
_cell.length_b   1.000
_cell.length_c   1.000
_cell.angle_alpha   90.00
_cell.angle_beta   90.00
_cell.angle_gamma   90.00
#
_symmetry.space_group_name_H-M   'P 1'
#
loop_
_entity.id
_entity.type
_entity.pdbx_description
1 polymer ?
#
loop_
_entity_poly.entity_id
_entity_poly.type
_entity_poly.pdbx_seq_one_letter_code
_entity_poly.pdbx_strand_id
1 'polypeptide(L)'
;KEVGKQFPKAIAEQVPNLGAMMVGARTGAMAGALTSPVTGLAGPVVGGLLGAAIPSYFTQAGSDLERQVQTGQPVSGPAAYATAVPQAAIDVVANKVAFGRLLGIPTKTLGTEAAEKLAKESLIRAAAMGTAKGTAVEIPGEVTQQMLERLQAGLPLTSDDAIQEYKSTAYQTALTGPLGAVNRIQERSDAGKIVEQAKQKEIADTQAEINRTAQEEARKQGV
;
A
#
# COMPACT_ATOMS: atom_id res chain seq x y z
N LYS A 1 1.23 29.79 -6.64
CA LYS A 1 0.97 30.13 -5.20
C LYS A 1 -0.25 29.39 -4.62
N GLU A 2 -1.25 28.99 -5.42
CA GLU A 2 -2.43 28.24 -4.95
C GLU A 2 -2.13 26.76 -4.67
N VAL A 3 -1.27 26.12 -5.44
CA VAL A 3 -0.87 24.71 -5.27
C VAL A 3 -0.32 24.44 -3.87
N GLY A 4 0.51 25.33 -3.33
CA GLY A 4 1.07 25.17 -1.99
C GLY A 4 0.05 25.28 -0.84
N LYS A 5 -1.14 25.83 -1.10
CA LYS A 5 -2.22 25.90 -0.09
C LYS A 5 -3.16 24.69 -0.15
N GLN A 6 -3.28 24.04 -1.31
CA GLN A 6 -4.14 22.88 -1.50
C GLN A 6 -3.50 21.57 -1.01
N PHE A 7 -2.17 21.48 -1.03
CA PHE A 7 -1.43 20.30 -0.58
C PHE A 7 -1.71 19.90 0.89
N PRO A 8 -1.63 20.82 1.88
CA PRO A 8 -1.96 20.45 3.26
C PRO A 8 -3.41 20.03 3.44
N LYS A 9 -4.35 20.63 2.67
CA LYS A 9 -5.77 20.29 2.74
C LYS A 9 -6.02 18.88 2.16
N ALA A 10 -5.48 18.57 1.00
CA ALA A 10 -5.61 17.25 0.39
C ALA A 10 -5.07 16.12 1.30
N ILE A 11 -3.92 16.36 1.96
CA ILE A 11 -3.41 15.42 2.95
C ILE A 11 -4.34 15.31 4.16
N ALA A 12 -4.80 16.43 4.71
CA ALA A 12 -5.65 16.43 5.89
C ALA A 12 -6.99 15.70 5.66
N GLU A 13 -7.53 15.76 4.46
CA GLU A 13 -8.77 15.06 4.08
C GLU A 13 -8.56 13.54 3.96
N GLN A 14 -7.37 13.08 3.59
CA GLN A 14 -7.07 11.65 3.46
C GLN A 14 -6.60 10.98 4.76
N VAL A 15 -6.08 11.74 5.72
CA VAL A 15 -5.55 11.20 6.98
C VAL A 15 -6.56 10.34 7.75
N PRO A 16 -7.85 10.72 7.90
CA PRO A 16 -8.80 9.88 8.61
C PRO A 16 -9.02 8.53 7.95
N ASN A 17 -9.15 8.49 6.62
CA ASN A 17 -9.34 7.25 5.87
C ASN A 17 -8.09 6.34 5.95
N LEU A 18 -6.91 6.90 5.73
CA LEU A 18 -5.65 6.17 5.90
C LEU A 18 -5.49 5.64 7.32
N GLY A 19 -5.85 6.42 8.34
CA GLY A 19 -5.82 5.99 9.73
C GLY A 19 -6.75 4.79 9.98
N ALA A 20 -7.98 4.85 9.49
CA ALA A 20 -8.94 3.75 9.59
C ALA A 20 -8.45 2.49 8.86
N MET A 21 -7.91 2.63 7.66
CA MET A 21 -7.33 1.52 6.90
C MET A 21 -6.11 0.90 7.60
N MET A 22 -5.23 1.70 8.20
CA MET A 22 -4.08 1.21 8.97
C MET A 22 -4.52 0.39 10.19
N VAL A 23 -5.50 0.88 10.94
CA VAL A 23 -6.06 0.15 12.09
C VAL A 23 -6.72 -1.13 11.62
N GLY A 24 -7.56 -1.07 10.58
CA GLY A 24 -8.23 -2.24 10.00
C GLY A 24 -7.23 -3.27 9.48
N ALA A 25 -6.20 -2.85 8.74
CA ALA A 25 -5.16 -3.73 8.21
C ALA A 25 -4.39 -4.45 9.34
N ARG A 26 -4.01 -3.74 10.39
CA ARG A 26 -3.31 -4.33 11.55
C ARG A 26 -4.20 -5.31 12.29
N THR A 27 -5.43 -4.94 12.58
CA THR A 27 -6.39 -5.81 13.26
C THR A 27 -6.69 -7.05 12.43
N GLY A 28 -6.91 -6.89 11.12
CA GLY A 28 -7.12 -7.99 10.20
C GLY A 28 -5.90 -8.91 10.08
N ALA A 29 -4.69 -8.35 10.01
CA ALA A 29 -3.45 -9.14 9.99
C ALA A 29 -3.26 -9.94 11.28
N MET A 30 -3.57 -9.36 12.44
CA MET A 30 -3.55 -10.09 13.73
C MET A 30 -4.59 -11.22 13.76
N ALA A 31 -5.81 -10.96 13.32
CA ALA A 31 -6.84 -11.99 13.20
C ALA A 31 -6.43 -13.11 12.23
N GLY A 32 -5.84 -12.75 11.08
CA GLY A 32 -5.30 -13.68 10.10
C GLY A 32 -4.12 -14.49 10.65
N ALA A 33 -3.31 -13.92 11.56
CA ALA A 33 -2.21 -14.64 12.20
C ALA A 33 -2.72 -15.77 13.11
N LEU A 34 -3.89 -15.64 13.72
CA LEU A 34 -4.51 -16.70 14.52
C LEU A 34 -4.87 -17.93 13.68
N THR A 35 -5.08 -17.76 12.38
CA THR A 35 -5.35 -18.86 11.44
C THR A 35 -4.07 -19.42 10.79
N SER A 36 -2.90 -18.86 11.09
CA SER A 36 -1.61 -19.25 10.51
C SER A 36 -1.26 -20.74 10.62
N PRO A 37 -1.64 -21.49 11.68
CA PRO A 37 -1.42 -22.93 11.72
C PRO A 37 -2.04 -23.70 10.54
N VAL A 38 -3.12 -23.16 9.96
CA VAL A 38 -3.84 -23.76 8.82
C VAL A 38 -3.47 -23.07 7.49
N THR A 39 -3.30 -21.74 7.50
CA THR A 39 -3.12 -20.91 6.28
C THR A 39 -1.68 -20.49 6.05
N GLY A 40 -0.77 -20.77 6.98
CA GLY A 40 0.62 -20.32 6.92
C GLY A 40 0.74 -18.80 6.86
N LEU A 41 1.71 -18.29 6.07
CA LEU A 41 1.93 -16.84 5.90
C LEU A 41 0.80 -16.14 5.12
N ALA A 42 -0.11 -16.86 4.48
CA ALA A 42 -1.22 -16.26 3.75
C ALA A 42 -2.26 -15.62 4.69
N GLY A 43 -2.46 -16.19 5.88
CA GLY A 43 -3.45 -15.71 6.87
C GLY A 43 -3.28 -14.22 7.22
N PRO A 44 -2.12 -13.78 7.70
CA PRO A 44 -1.88 -12.36 8.02
C PRO A 44 -2.01 -11.42 6.82
N VAL A 45 -1.58 -11.86 5.64
CA VAL A 45 -1.66 -11.05 4.41
C VAL A 45 -3.11 -10.85 3.98
N VAL A 46 -3.88 -11.93 3.91
CA VAL A 46 -5.30 -11.87 3.54
C VAL A 46 -6.11 -11.12 4.60
N GLY A 47 -5.86 -11.41 5.88
CA GLY A 47 -6.51 -10.70 6.99
C GLY A 47 -6.24 -9.20 6.96
N GLY A 48 -5.00 -8.80 6.69
CA GLY A 48 -4.61 -7.38 6.56
C GLY A 48 -5.31 -6.69 5.39
N LEU A 49 -5.40 -7.34 4.23
CA LEU A 49 -6.11 -6.81 3.07
C LEU A 49 -7.61 -6.65 3.32
N LEU A 50 -8.25 -7.66 3.89
CA LEU A 50 -9.67 -7.60 4.24
C LEU A 50 -9.94 -6.53 5.31
N GLY A 51 -9.07 -6.43 6.32
CA GLY A 51 -9.18 -5.41 7.36
C GLY A 51 -9.07 -3.99 6.82
N ALA A 52 -8.23 -3.76 5.80
CA ALA A 52 -8.14 -2.47 5.11
C ALA A 52 -9.35 -2.22 4.19
N ALA A 53 -9.92 -3.25 3.57
CA ALA A 53 -11.04 -3.13 2.64
C ALA A 53 -12.33 -2.67 3.32
N ILE A 54 -12.58 -3.07 4.57
CA ILE A 54 -13.83 -2.75 5.27
C ILE A 54 -14.02 -1.23 5.44
N PRO A 55 -13.07 -0.45 6.00
CA PRO A 55 -13.21 0.99 6.08
C PRO A 55 -13.37 1.65 4.71
N SER A 56 -12.59 1.24 3.72
CA SER A 56 -12.70 1.73 2.36
C SER A 56 -14.09 1.48 1.76
N TYR A 57 -14.63 0.28 1.92
CA TYR A 57 -15.98 -0.06 1.47
C TYR A 57 -17.06 0.87 2.03
N PHE A 58 -17.04 1.14 3.33
CA PHE A 58 -18.02 2.04 3.94
C PHE A 58 -17.83 3.50 3.51
N THR A 59 -16.59 3.92 3.30
CA THR A 59 -16.29 5.26 2.79
C THR A 59 -16.82 5.43 1.37
N GLN A 60 -16.59 4.45 0.50
CA GLN A 60 -17.08 4.48 -0.88
C GLN A 60 -18.61 4.42 -0.96
N ALA A 61 -19.25 3.54 -0.17
CA ALA A 61 -20.72 3.50 -0.09
C ALA A 61 -21.33 4.82 0.38
N GLY A 62 -20.69 5.49 1.35
CA GLY A 62 -21.08 6.82 1.82
C GLY A 62 -20.95 7.88 0.73
N SER A 63 -19.85 7.90 0.00
CA SER A 63 -19.61 8.80 -1.14
C SER A 63 -20.64 8.61 -2.25
N ASP A 64 -20.95 7.36 -2.58
CA ASP A 64 -21.96 7.03 -3.59
C ASP A 64 -23.36 7.53 -3.19
N LEU A 65 -23.76 7.36 -1.92
CA LEU A 65 -25.02 7.86 -1.40
C LEU A 65 -25.07 9.41 -1.41
N GLU A 66 -24.01 10.05 -0.97
CA GLU A 66 -23.90 11.51 -0.98
C GLU A 66 -24.03 12.06 -2.41
N ARG A 67 -23.36 11.42 -3.36
CA ARG A 67 -23.41 11.82 -4.77
C ARG A 67 -24.82 11.68 -5.36
N GLN A 68 -25.57 10.60 -5.03
CA GLN A 68 -26.97 10.46 -5.43
C GLN A 68 -27.81 11.63 -4.89
N VAL A 69 -27.63 11.99 -3.63
CA VAL A 69 -28.35 13.15 -3.04
C VAL A 69 -27.99 14.46 -3.74
N GLN A 70 -26.71 14.72 -3.98
CA GLN A 70 -26.24 15.95 -4.63
C GLN A 70 -26.73 16.09 -6.07
N THR A 71 -26.87 14.98 -6.78
CA THR A 71 -27.32 14.97 -8.18
C THR A 71 -28.84 14.87 -8.34
N GLY A 72 -29.58 14.79 -7.21
CA GLY A 72 -31.04 14.68 -7.22
C GLY A 72 -31.55 13.33 -7.74
N GLN A 73 -30.69 12.31 -7.79
CA GLN A 73 -31.08 10.96 -8.18
C GLN A 73 -31.81 10.24 -7.04
N PRO A 74 -32.66 9.26 -7.36
CA PRO A 74 -33.28 8.43 -6.33
C PRO A 74 -32.19 7.74 -5.48
N VAL A 75 -32.24 7.95 -4.17
CA VAL A 75 -31.27 7.36 -3.24
C VAL A 75 -31.49 5.84 -3.17
N SER A 76 -30.51 5.08 -3.60
CA SER A 76 -30.52 3.62 -3.60
C SER A 76 -29.36 3.07 -2.79
N GLY A 77 -29.63 2.71 -1.52
CA GLY A 77 -28.65 2.01 -0.69
C GLY A 77 -28.07 0.76 -1.32
N PRO A 78 -28.91 -0.17 -1.83
CA PRO A 78 -28.39 -1.38 -2.47
C PRO A 78 -27.45 -1.12 -3.65
N ALA A 79 -27.72 -0.10 -4.47
CA ALA A 79 -26.85 0.28 -5.59
C ALA A 79 -25.52 0.85 -5.08
N ALA A 80 -25.53 1.77 -4.10
CA ALA A 80 -24.33 2.34 -3.49
C ALA A 80 -23.45 1.24 -2.86
N TYR A 81 -24.04 0.32 -2.12
CA TYR A 81 -23.28 -0.80 -1.52
C TYR A 81 -22.72 -1.77 -2.56
N ALA A 82 -23.43 -1.99 -3.68
CA ALA A 82 -22.92 -2.86 -4.75
C ALA A 82 -21.73 -2.23 -5.48
N THR A 83 -21.78 -0.91 -5.77
CA THR A 83 -20.69 -0.18 -6.44
C THR A 83 -19.49 0.06 -5.52
N ALA A 84 -19.69 0.17 -4.22
CA ALA A 84 -18.62 0.31 -3.25
C ALA A 84 -17.66 -0.91 -3.21
N VAL A 85 -18.12 -2.11 -3.61
CA VAL A 85 -17.26 -3.31 -3.64
C VAL A 85 -16.08 -3.16 -4.61
N PRO A 86 -16.30 -2.92 -5.93
CA PRO A 86 -15.18 -2.71 -6.84
C PRO A 86 -14.34 -1.47 -6.50
N GLN A 87 -14.94 -0.40 -6.01
CA GLN A 87 -14.25 0.81 -5.58
C GLN A 87 -13.29 0.52 -4.41
N ALA A 88 -13.75 -0.16 -3.36
CA ALA A 88 -12.92 -0.58 -2.24
C ALA A 88 -11.79 -1.53 -2.68
N ALA A 89 -12.04 -2.40 -3.65
CA ALA A 89 -10.99 -3.27 -4.18
C ALA A 89 -9.90 -2.47 -4.92
N ILE A 90 -10.28 -1.48 -5.73
CA ILE A 90 -9.35 -0.56 -6.41
C ILE A 90 -8.53 0.21 -5.38
N ASP A 91 -9.19 0.78 -4.37
CA ASP A 91 -8.55 1.56 -3.30
C ASP A 91 -7.53 0.71 -2.52
N VAL A 92 -7.89 -0.51 -2.12
CA VAL A 92 -6.98 -1.43 -1.42
C VAL A 92 -5.77 -1.78 -2.30
N VAL A 93 -5.96 -2.02 -3.60
CA VAL A 93 -4.85 -2.32 -4.52
C VAL A 93 -3.95 -1.11 -4.71
N ALA A 94 -4.52 0.07 -4.95
CA ALA A 94 -3.77 1.32 -5.09
C ALA A 94 -2.98 1.63 -3.81
N ASN A 95 -3.64 1.60 -2.66
CA ASN A 95 -3.02 1.86 -1.37
C ASN A 95 -1.98 0.79 -0.98
N LYS A 96 -2.17 -0.48 -1.37
CA LYS A 96 -1.14 -1.51 -1.20
C LYS A 96 0.14 -1.17 -1.97
N VAL A 97 0.01 -0.65 -3.17
CA VAL A 97 1.17 -0.26 -3.99
C VAL A 97 1.82 1.01 -3.46
N ALA A 98 1.01 2.01 -3.08
CA ALA A 98 1.50 3.31 -2.60
C ALA A 98 1.98 3.27 -1.14
N PHE A 99 1.25 2.57 -0.27
CA PHE A 99 1.42 2.62 1.18
C PHE A 99 1.56 1.25 1.85
N GLY A 100 1.77 0.17 1.09
CA GLY A 100 1.66 -1.21 1.58
C GLY A 100 2.40 -1.48 2.90
N ARG A 101 3.55 -0.85 3.13
CA ARG A 101 4.29 -0.96 4.38
C ARG A 101 3.73 -0.11 5.51
N LEU A 102 3.24 1.08 5.21
CA LEU A 102 2.56 1.93 6.20
C LEU A 102 1.31 1.23 6.73
N LEU A 103 0.62 0.48 5.87
CA LEU A 103 -0.53 -0.35 6.25
C LEU A 103 -0.13 -1.66 6.95
N GLY A 104 1.17 -1.95 7.10
CA GLY A 104 1.65 -3.20 7.69
C GLY A 104 1.42 -4.44 6.80
N ILE A 105 1.09 -4.25 5.53
CA ILE A 105 0.90 -5.33 4.57
C ILE A 105 2.29 -5.78 4.08
N PRO A 106 2.69 -7.06 4.26
CA PRO A 106 3.97 -7.53 3.78
C PRO A 106 4.05 -7.36 2.26
N THR A 107 4.90 -6.47 1.79
CA THR A 107 5.35 -6.48 0.41
C THR A 107 6.30 -7.66 0.22
N LYS A 108 6.41 -8.20 -0.99
CA LYS A 108 7.25 -9.37 -1.31
C LYS A 108 8.54 -9.39 -0.50
N THR A 109 8.85 -10.52 0.14
CA THR A 109 10.17 -10.76 0.71
C THR A 109 11.20 -10.52 -0.39
N LEU A 110 11.97 -9.45 -0.23
CA LEU A 110 13.06 -9.14 -1.16
C LEU A 110 14.13 -10.22 -0.97
N GLY A 111 14.49 -10.94 -2.03
CA GLY A 111 15.71 -11.76 -2.03
C GLY A 111 16.93 -10.85 -1.75
N THR A 112 18.01 -11.43 -1.23
CA THR A 112 19.22 -10.70 -0.83
C THR A 112 19.77 -9.81 -1.95
N GLU A 113 19.79 -10.29 -3.18
CA GLU A 113 20.26 -9.55 -4.36
C GLU A 113 19.38 -8.30 -4.65
N ALA A 114 18.06 -8.46 -4.61
CA ALA A 114 17.13 -7.35 -4.80
C ALA A 114 17.23 -6.32 -3.66
N ALA A 115 17.46 -6.79 -2.42
CA ALA A 115 17.69 -5.94 -1.27
C ALA A 115 18.99 -5.14 -1.40
N GLU A 116 20.09 -5.77 -1.86
CA GLU A 116 21.35 -5.08 -2.10
C GLU A 116 21.21 -3.96 -3.14
N LYS A 117 20.54 -4.23 -4.25
CA LYS A 117 20.29 -3.24 -5.30
C LYS A 117 19.49 -2.06 -4.77
N LEU A 118 18.47 -2.32 -3.96
CA LEU A 118 17.63 -1.29 -3.36
C LEU A 118 18.38 -0.50 -2.27
N ALA A 119 19.16 -1.15 -1.44
CA ALA A 119 19.96 -0.50 -0.40
C ALA A 119 21.01 0.45 -0.98
N LYS A 120 21.56 0.13 -2.16
CA LYS A 120 22.52 0.97 -2.89
C LYS A 120 21.87 2.14 -3.66
N GLU A 121 20.53 2.16 -3.80
CA GLU A 121 19.82 3.25 -4.48
C GLU A 121 20.01 4.57 -3.72
N SER A 122 20.27 5.69 -4.44
CA SER A 122 20.37 6.99 -3.79
C SER A 122 19.00 7.44 -3.25
N LEU A 123 19.00 8.25 -2.16
CA LEU A 123 17.75 8.76 -1.57
C LEU A 123 16.93 9.58 -2.57
N ILE A 124 17.59 10.39 -3.39
CA ILE A 124 16.92 11.20 -4.42
C ILE A 124 16.22 10.32 -5.44
N ARG A 125 16.90 9.26 -5.90
CA ARG A 125 16.32 8.30 -6.85
C ARG A 125 15.19 7.51 -6.22
N ALA A 126 15.34 7.06 -4.97
CA ALA A 126 14.29 6.36 -4.24
C ALA A 126 13.04 7.25 -4.08
N ALA A 127 13.20 8.52 -3.71
CA ALA A 127 12.12 9.48 -3.61
C ALA A 127 11.42 9.69 -4.97
N ALA A 128 12.19 9.96 -6.03
CA ALA A 128 11.65 10.20 -7.37
C ALA A 128 10.88 8.98 -7.92
N MET A 129 11.46 7.77 -7.77
CA MET A 129 10.82 6.52 -8.20
C MET A 129 9.58 6.19 -7.37
N GLY A 130 9.60 6.46 -6.06
CA GLY A 130 8.45 6.27 -5.18
C GLY A 130 7.30 7.19 -5.56
N THR A 131 7.57 8.47 -5.78
CA THR A 131 6.57 9.44 -6.25
C THR A 131 6.00 9.03 -7.61
N ALA A 132 6.86 8.74 -8.60
CA ALA A 132 6.41 8.36 -9.93
C ALA A 132 5.55 7.09 -9.91
N LYS A 133 5.94 6.07 -9.15
CA LYS A 133 5.21 4.81 -9.03
C LYS A 133 3.87 4.99 -8.31
N GLY A 134 3.84 5.74 -7.21
CA GLY A 134 2.61 6.07 -6.49
C GLY A 134 1.62 6.74 -7.43
N THR A 135 2.01 7.86 -8.04
CA THR A 135 1.18 8.63 -8.97
C THR A 135 0.69 7.78 -10.16
N ALA A 136 1.56 6.95 -10.75
CA ALA A 136 1.21 6.12 -11.91
C ALA A 136 0.16 5.04 -11.60
N VAL A 137 0.03 4.61 -10.34
CA VAL A 137 -0.97 3.61 -9.93
C VAL A 137 -2.23 4.28 -9.39
N GLU A 138 -2.08 5.36 -8.61
CA GLU A 138 -3.20 6.03 -7.95
C GLU A 138 -4.09 6.79 -8.94
N ILE A 139 -3.51 7.53 -9.91
CA ILE A 139 -4.31 8.31 -10.86
C ILE A 139 -5.33 7.44 -11.63
N PRO A 140 -4.95 6.31 -12.26
CA PRO A 140 -5.93 5.45 -12.92
C PRO A 140 -6.98 4.89 -11.96
N GLY A 141 -6.58 4.55 -10.72
CA GLY A 141 -7.48 4.05 -9.68
C GLY A 141 -8.55 5.09 -9.34
N GLU A 142 -8.15 6.28 -8.97
CA GLU A 142 -9.04 7.38 -8.60
C GLU A 142 -9.96 7.80 -9.74
N VAL A 143 -9.44 7.91 -10.97
CA VAL A 143 -10.28 8.23 -12.14
C VAL A 143 -11.30 7.12 -12.39
N THR A 144 -10.92 5.85 -12.23
CA THR A 144 -11.86 4.72 -12.37
C THR A 144 -12.94 4.76 -11.29
N GLN A 145 -12.62 5.09 -10.05
CA GLN A 145 -13.61 5.27 -8.98
C GLN A 145 -14.58 6.39 -9.32
N GLN A 146 -14.11 7.54 -9.78
CA GLN A 146 -14.95 8.64 -10.26
C GLN A 146 -15.89 8.22 -11.40
N MET A 147 -15.40 7.41 -12.33
CA MET A 147 -16.24 6.87 -13.41
C MET A 147 -17.34 5.94 -12.85
N LEU A 148 -17.03 5.08 -11.89
CA LEU A 148 -17.99 4.20 -11.24
C LEU A 148 -19.05 4.98 -10.46
N GLU A 149 -18.65 6.01 -9.71
CA GLU A 149 -19.57 6.90 -9.01
C GLU A 149 -20.53 7.62 -9.98
N ARG A 150 -20.00 8.15 -11.09
CA ARG A 150 -20.83 8.81 -12.12
C ARG A 150 -21.79 7.83 -12.77
N LEU A 151 -21.32 6.63 -13.10
CA LEU A 151 -22.16 5.58 -13.68
C LEU A 151 -23.30 5.20 -12.73
N GLN A 152 -23.00 5.04 -11.46
CA GLN A 152 -23.95 4.70 -10.42
C GLN A 152 -24.99 5.83 -10.21
N ALA A 153 -24.58 7.09 -10.33
CA ALA A 153 -25.46 8.25 -10.28
C ALA A 153 -26.19 8.54 -11.60
N GLY A 154 -26.07 7.67 -12.62
CA GLY A 154 -26.71 7.86 -13.91
C GLY A 154 -26.19 9.06 -14.71
N LEU A 155 -24.98 9.55 -14.37
CA LEU A 155 -24.37 10.71 -15.01
C LEU A 155 -23.56 10.29 -16.26
N PRO A 156 -23.49 11.14 -17.30
CA PRO A 156 -22.70 10.84 -18.50
C PRO A 156 -21.21 10.79 -18.15
N LEU A 157 -20.51 9.77 -18.71
CA LEU A 157 -19.07 9.54 -18.44
C LEU A 157 -18.15 10.40 -19.31
N THR A 158 -18.65 10.99 -20.39
CA THR A 158 -17.84 11.70 -21.41
C THR A 158 -18.26 13.15 -21.62
N SER A 159 -19.08 13.70 -20.74
CA SER A 159 -19.43 15.13 -20.80
C SER A 159 -18.24 16.02 -20.45
N ASP A 160 -18.28 17.28 -20.83
CA ASP A 160 -17.23 18.25 -20.49
C ASP A 160 -17.01 18.34 -18.97
N ASP A 161 -18.11 18.29 -18.19
CA ASP A 161 -18.05 18.27 -16.73
C ASP A 161 -17.35 17.00 -16.22
N ALA A 162 -17.63 15.83 -16.82
CA ALA A 162 -16.94 14.59 -16.46
C ALA A 162 -15.43 14.68 -16.72
N ILE A 163 -15.06 15.20 -17.89
CA ILE A 163 -13.64 15.39 -18.25
C ILE A 163 -12.94 16.35 -17.30
N GLN A 164 -13.60 17.43 -16.90
CA GLN A 164 -13.05 18.38 -15.94
C GLN A 164 -12.86 17.74 -14.55
N GLU A 165 -13.84 16.97 -14.11
CA GLU A 165 -13.79 16.23 -12.84
C GLU A 165 -12.62 15.23 -12.85
N TYR A 166 -12.45 14.42 -13.90
CA TYR A 166 -11.34 13.47 -14.04
C TYR A 166 -9.97 14.17 -14.05
N LYS A 167 -9.85 15.32 -14.73
CA LYS A 167 -8.62 16.12 -14.70
C LYS A 167 -8.33 16.66 -13.30
N SER A 168 -9.36 17.13 -12.60
CA SER A 168 -9.23 17.62 -11.23
C SER A 168 -8.78 16.51 -10.29
N THR A 169 -9.41 15.33 -10.38
CA THR A 169 -9.04 14.14 -9.61
C THR A 169 -7.60 13.72 -9.90
N ALA A 170 -7.22 13.61 -11.17
CA ALA A 170 -5.85 13.26 -11.55
C ALA A 170 -4.82 14.28 -11.02
N TYR A 171 -5.15 15.57 -11.04
CA TYR A 171 -4.29 16.61 -10.50
C TYR A 171 -4.16 16.53 -8.98
N GLN A 172 -5.27 16.34 -8.25
CA GLN A 172 -5.26 16.19 -6.80
C GLN A 172 -4.47 14.94 -6.38
N THR A 173 -4.69 13.82 -7.06
CA THR A 173 -3.95 12.58 -6.84
C THR A 173 -2.45 12.75 -7.11
N ALA A 174 -2.06 13.50 -8.15
CA ALA A 174 -0.65 13.80 -8.41
C ALA A 174 0.01 14.59 -7.26
N LEU A 175 -0.74 15.39 -6.52
CA LEU A 175 -0.23 16.11 -5.35
C LEU A 175 0.08 15.18 -4.16
N THR A 176 -0.53 14.00 -4.09
CA THR A 176 -0.24 12.99 -3.06
C THR A 176 0.94 12.08 -3.40
N GLY A 177 1.42 12.12 -4.64
CA GLY A 177 2.57 11.35 -5.13
C GLY A 177 3.80 11.34 -4.20
N PRO A 178 4.17 12.47 -3.53
CA PRO A 178 5.26 12.48 -2.56
C PRO A 178 5.12 11.49 -1.41
N LEU A 179 3.91 11.03 -1.07
CA LEU A 179 3.71 9.98 -0.06
C LEU A 179 4.30 8.64 -0.52
N GLY A 180 4.27 8.34 -1.82
CA GLY A 180 4.96 7.19 -2.41
C GLY A 180 6.48 7.24 -2.23
N ALA A 181 7.07 8.45 -2.17
CA ALA A 181 8.49 8.61 -1.87
C ALA A 181 8.84 8.13 -0.45
N VAL A 182 7.99 8.42 0.54
CA VAL A 182 8.19 7.97 1.94
C VAL A 182 8.23 6.45 1.99
N ASN A 183 7.29 5.79 1.32
CA ASN A 183 7.23 4.33 1.25
C ASN A 183 8.52 3.75 0.63
N ARG A 184 8.99 4.32 -0.47
CA ARG A 184 10.22 3.85 -1.15
C ARG A 184 11.48 4.06 -0.32
N ILE A 185 11.58 5.17 0.42
CA ILE A 185 12.70 5.44 1.34
C ILE A 185 12.71 4.41 2.47
N GLN A 186 11.55 4.05 3.00
CA GLN A 186 11.44 3.02 4.03
C GLN A 186 11.83 1.64 3.47
N GLU A 187 11.36 1.29 2.26
CA GLU A 187 11.77 0.05 1.57
C GLU A 187 13.30 -0.05 1.43
N ARG A 188 13.96 1.05 1.07
CA ARG A 188 15.41 1.11 1.00
C ARG A 188 16.07 0.89 2.37
N SER A 189 15.56 1.51 3.42
CA SER A 189 16.08 1.34 4.79
C SER A 189 15.98 -0.11 5.25
N ASP A 190 14.85 -0.76 5.01
CA ASP A 190 14.66 -2.15 5.42
C ASP A 190 15.46 -3.13 4.55
N ALA A 191 15.65 -2.81 3.28
CA ALA A 191 16.56 -3.56 2.41
C ALA A 191 17.99 -3.54 2.97
N GLY A 192 18.44 -2.41 3.51
CA GLY A 192 19.73 -2.31 4.21
C GLY A 192 19.84 -3.26 5.41
N LYS A 193 18.77 -3.39 6.20
CA LYS A 193 18.73 -4.32 7.35
C LYS A 193 18.79 -5.78 6.88
N ILE A 194 18.08 -6.12 5.79
CA ILE A 194 18.12 -7.49 5.22
C ILE A 194 19.55 -7.86 4.79
N VAL A 195 20.24 -6.94 4.10
CA VAL A 195 21.62 -7.15 3.66
C VAL A 195 22.56 -7.35 4.85
N GLU A 196 22.40 -6.53 5.88
CA GLU A 196 23.22 -6.64 7.10
C GLU A 196 22.98 -7.96 7.84
N GLN A 197 21.72 -8.38 7.97
CA GLN A 197 21.37 -9.68 8.56
C GLN A 197 21.94 -10.85 7.77
N ALA A 198 21.90 -10.77 6.42
CA ALA A 198 22.48 -11.81 5.56
C ALA A 198 23.99 -11.93 5.76
N LYS A 199 24.72 -10.81 5.84
CA LYS A 199 26.17 -10.79 6.12
C LYS A 199 26.50 -11.34 7.49
N GLN A 200 25.76 -10.96 8.52
CA GLN A 200 25.97 -11.46 9.88
C GLN A 200 25.75 -12.98 9.96
N LYS A 201 24.74 -13.49 9.24
CA LYS A 201 24.50 -14.92 9.15
C LYS A 201 25.68 -15.64 8.45
N GLU A 202 26.18 -15.12 7.33
CA GLU A 202 27.32 -15.69 6.61
C GLU A 202 28.56 -15.75 7.50
N ILE A 203 28.84 -14.67 8.25
CA ILE A 203 29.95 -14.64 9.20
C ILE A 203 29.78 -15.70 10.29
N ALA A 204 28.57 -15.82 10.86
CA ALA A 204 28.28 -16.82 11.89
C ALA A 204 28.42 -18.27 11.37
N ASP A 205 27.92 -18.54 10.17
CA ASP A 205 28.03 -19.84 9.52
C ASP A 205 29.51 -20.20 9.24
N THR A 206 30.30 -19.25 8.74
CA THR A 206 31.74 -19.42 8.51
C THR A 206 32.50 -19.69 9.83
N GLN A 207 32.17 -18.95 10.88
CA GLN A 207 32.80 -19.16 12.21
C GLN A 207 32.44 -20.54 12.80
N ALA A 208 31.20 -20.97 12.61
CA ALA A 208 30.76 -22.30 13.04
C ALA A 208 31.50 -23.41 12.30
N GLU A 209 31.76 -23.24 10.99
CA GLU A 209 32.53 -24.18 10.19
C GLU A 209 34.00 -24.25 10.62
N ILE A 210 34.64 -23.08 10.87
CA ILE A 210 36.00 -23.02 11.39
C ILE A 210 36.10 -23.77 12.72
N ASN A 211 35.17 -23.51 13.64
CA ASN A 211 35.17 -24.15 14.96
C ASN A 211 34.98 -25.68 14.84
N ARG A 212 34.12 -26.13 13.93
CA ARG A 212 33.90 -27.55 13.66
C ARG A 212 35.16 -28.21 13.14
N THR A 213 35.81 -27.60 12.15
CA THR A 213 37.06 -28.11 11.58
C THR A 213 38.18 -28.20 12.63
N ALA A 214 38.32 -27.15 13.45
CA ALA A 214 39.30 -27.14 14.54
C ALA A 214 39.07 -28.26 15.57
N GLN A 215 37.78 -28.54 15.92
CA GLN A 215 37.43 -29.65 16.81
C GLN A 215 37.73 -31.01 16.23
N GLU A 216 37.45 -31.18 14.93
CA GLU A 216 37.77 -32.43 14.21
C GLU A 216 39.26 -32.69 14.14
N GLU A 217 40.08 -31.64 13.92
CA GLU A 217 41.55 -31.76 13.94
C GLU A 217 42.08 -32.09 15.32
N ALA A 218 41.61 -31.39 16.38
CA ALA A 218 42.00 -31.70 17.75
C ALA A 218 41.70 -33.17 18.12
N ARG A 219 40.52 -33.65 17.70
CA ARG A 219 40.08 -35.03 17.93
C ARG A 219 40.97 -36.06 17.22
N LYS A 220 41.47 -35.75 16.00
CA LYS A 220 42.43 -36.59 15.25
C LYS A 220 43.79 -36.62 15.86
N GLN A 221 44.19 -35.57 16.56
CA GLN A 221 45.50 -35.46 17.25
C GLN A 221 45.50 -36.07 18.67
N GLY A 222 44.36 -36.60 19.15
CA GLY A 222 44.27 -37.30 20.41
C GLY A 222 44.31 -36.41 21.63
N VAL A 223 43.98 -35.12 21.46
CA VAL A 223 43.79 -34.16 22.52
C VAL A 223 42.32 -34.08 22.95
#